data_ea153725bfdde14228d701294cf6c3d9
#
_entry.id   ea153725bfdde14228d701294cf6c3d9
#
_cell.length_a   1.000
_cell.length_b   1.000
_cell.length_c   1.000
_cell.angle_alpha   90.00
_cell.angle_beta   90.00
_cell.angle_gamma   90.00
#
_symmetry.space_group_name_H-M   'P 1'
#
loop_
_entity.id
_entity.type
_entity.pdbx_description
1 polymer ?
#
loop_
_entity_poly.entity_id
_entity_poly.type
_entity_poly.pdbx_seq_one_letter_code
_entity_poly.pdbx_strand_id
1 'polypeptide(L)'
;MTQVRFTVTAGAIIFNNEGKVLLLKHRFRAGSGWGIPGGFLEVGEQPEEAMRRELREEIGLEVDHVEIFTSRSFKKPRQVEILFRCCADAEVKPLTIEVERAEWFSVPELPAGLPKDQRAIIECSIERASACGAKGRD
;
A
#
# COMPACT_ATOMS: atom_id res chain seq x y z
N MET A 1 -22.78 25.21 -12.20
CA MET A 1 -21.58 24.71 -11.46
C MET A 1 -21.05 23.46 -12.15
N THR A 2 -19.77 23.44 -12.46
CA THR A 2 -19.14 22.29 -13.09
C THR A 2 -18.58 21.36 -12.01
N GLN A 3 -18.98 20.10 -12.05
CA GLN A 3 -18.43 19.09 -11.14
C GLN A 3 -17.18 18.47 -11.75
N VAL A 4 -16.18 18.29 -10.91
CA VAL A 4 -14.93 17.65 -11.31
C VAL A 4 -14.97 16.20 -10.87
N ARG A 5 -14.54 15.31 -11.75
CA ARG A 5 -14.48 13.88 -11.43
C ARG A 5 -13.07 13.49 -11.04
N PHE A 6 -13.00 12.64 -10.03
CA PHE A 6 -11.76 12.06 -9.54
C PHE A 6 -11.86 10.53 -9.57
N THR A 7 -10.77 9.87 -9.89
CA THR A 7 -10.67 8.44 -9.61
C THR A 7 -10.28 8.28 -8.14
N VAL A 8 -10.64 7.15 -7.56
CA VAL A 8 -10.31 6.85 -6.17
C VAL A 8 -9.51 5.56 -6.12
N THR A 9 -8.40 5.60 -5.41
CA THR A 9 -7.59 4.42 -5.15
C THR A 9 -7.52 4.17 -3.65
N ALA A 10 -7.33 2.91 -3.29
CA ALA A 10 -7.09 2.50 -1.92
C ALA A 10 -5.80 1.70 -1.89
N GLY A 11 -4.90 2.07 -1.00
CA GLY A 11 -3.62 1.39 -0.85
C GLY A 11 -3.32 1.08 0.60
N ALA A 12 -2.25 0.33 0.83
CA ALA A 12 -1.90 -0.13 2.17
C ALA A 12 -0.40 -0.02 2.43
N ILE A 13 -0.08 0.60 3.56
CA ILE A 13 1.26 0.55 4.12
C ILE A 13 1.24 -0.63 5.09
N ILE A 14 1.91 -1.72 4.71
CA ILE A 14 1.83 -3.00 5.39
C ILE A 14 3.15 -3.30 6.08
N PHE A 15 3.12 -3.50 7.40
CA PHE A 15 4.31 -3.86 8.16
C PHE A 15 4.22 -5.31 8.62
N ASN A 16 5.37 -5.99 8.65
CA ASN A 16 5.46 -7.33 9.25
C ASN A 16 5.98 -7.24 10.69
N ASN A 17 6.16 -8.39 11.32
CA ASN A 17 6.61 -8.45 12.71
C ASN A 17 8.04 -7.95 12.93
N GLU A 18 8.81 -7.84 11.86
CA GLU A 18 10.17 -7.30 11.91
C GLU A 18 10.22 -5.79 11.61
N GLY A 19 9.05 -5.16 11.41
CA GLY A 19 8.97 -3.75 11.07
C GLY A 19 9.31 -3.44 9.62
N LYS A 20 9.39 -4.46 8.77
CA LYS A 20 9.62 -4.26 7.34
C LYS A 20 8.32 -3.92 6.63
N VAL A 21 8.42 -3.12 5.59
CA VAL A 21 7.28 -2.68 4.80
C VAL A 21 7.23 -3.41 3.46
N LEU A 22 6.03 -3.73 3.01
CA LEU A 22 5.83 -4.44 1.75
C LEU A 22 5.69 -3.46 0.60
N LEU A 23 6.49 -3.66 -0.44
CA LEU A 23 6.37 -2.92 -1.70
C LEU A 23 6.20 -3.88 -2.85
N LEU A 24 5.48 -3.43 -3.87
CA LEU A 24 5.31 -4.15 -5.12
C LEU A 24 6.05 -3.42 -6.23
N LYS A 25 6.66 -4.18 -7.12
CA LYS A 25 7.23 -3.64 -8.35
C LYS A 25 6.29 -3.97 -9.50
N HIS A 26 5.71 -2.93 -10.08
CA HIS A 26 4.77 -3.09 -11.20
C HIS A 26 5.51 -3.04 -12.53
N ARG A 27 5.26 -4.05 -13.36
CA ARG A 27 5.96 -4.24 -14.63
C ARG A 27 5.73 -3.10 -15.61
N PHE A 28 4.52 -2.58 -15.65
CA PHE A 28 4.11 -1.57 -16.65
C PHE A 28 4.02 -0.15 -16.09
N ARG A 29 4.45 0.06 -14.87
CA ARG A 29 4.43 1.38 -14.25
C ARG A 29 5.68 2.16 -14.67
N ALA A 30 5.50 3.48 -14.92
CA ALA A 30 6.62 4.36 -15.23
C ALA A 30 7.63 4.41 -14.08
N GLY A 31 8.88 4.73 -14.40
CA GLY A 31 9.96 4.81 -13.41
C GLY A 31 10.43 3.42 -12.99
N SER A 32 10.78 3.27 -11.72
CA SER A 32 11.29 2.01 -11.19
C SER A 32 10.23 0.92 -11.08
N GLY A 33 8.97 1.32 -11.04
CA GLY A 33 7.86 0.40 -10.83
C GLY A 33 7.55 0.12 -9.35
N TRP A 34 8.44 0.48 -8.44
CA TRP A 34 8.22 0.25 -7.01
C TRP A 34 7.16 1.17 -6.45
N GLY A 35 6.29 0.63 -5.60
CA GLY A 35 5.28 1.43 -4.94
C GLY A 35 4.53 0.68 -3.85
N ILE A 36 3.78 1.44 -3.09
CA ILE A 36 2.86 0.95 -2.08
C ILE A 36 1.74 0.17 -2.79
N PRO A 37 1.38 -1.03 -2.30
CA PRO A 37 0.31 -1.82 -2.91
C PRO A 37 -1.03 -1.10 -2.86
N GLY A 38 -1.84 -1.26 -3.91
CA GLY A 38 -3.18 -0.71 -3.96
C GLY A 38 -3.74 -0.68 -5.37
N GLY A 39 -4.96 -0.22 -5.51
CA GLY A 39 -5.60 -0.11 -6.80
C GLY A 39 -6.90 0.70 -6.74
N PHE A 40 -7.58 0.75 -7.86
CA PHE A 40 -8.80 1.56 -7.99
C PHE A 40 -10.00 0.89 -7.34
N LEU A 41 -10.87 1.71 -6.77
CA LEU A 41 -12.16 1.25 -6.31
C LEU A 41 -13.04 0.86 -7.49
N GLU A 42 -13.79 -0.22 -7.32
CA GLU A 42 -14.88 -0.57 -8.22
C GLU A 42 -16.16 0.12 -7.76
N VAL A 43 -17.12 0.26 -8.67
CA VAL A 43 -18.39 0.91 -8.36
C VAL A 43 -19.07 0.20 -7.19
N GLY A 44 -19.43 0.98 -6.17
CA GLY A 44 -20.09 0.45 -4.97
C GLY A 44 -19.18 -0.16 -3.93
N GLU A 45 -17.89 -0.25 -4.21
CA GLU A 45 -16.92 -0.86 -3.31
C GLU A 45 -16.44 0.16 -2.26
N GLN A 46 -16.32 -0.28 -1.02
CA GLN A 46 -15.73 0.55 0.03
C GLN A 46 -14.20 0.55 -0.06
N PRO A 47 -13.53 1.62 0.36
CA PRO A 47 -12.06 1.67 0.26
C PRO A 47 -11.33 0.50 0.89
N GLU A 48 -11.73 0.06 2.08
CA GLU A 48 -11.08 -1.09 2.71
C GLU A 48 -11.29 -2.37 1.92
N GLU A 49 -12.49 -2.56 1.36
CA GLU A 49 -12.78 -3.72 0.51
C GLU A 49 -11.89 -3.73 -0.73
N ALA A 50 -11.72 -2.56 -1.35
CA ALA A 50 -10.87 -2.43 -2.54
C ALA A 50 -9.42 -2.77 -2.21
N MET A 51 -8.90 -2.24 -1.10
CA MET A 51 -7.54 -2.51 -0.65
C MET A 51 -7.34 -4.02 -0.42
N ARG A 52 -8.25 -4.66 0.29
CA ARG A 52 -8.16 -6.10 0.56
C ARG A 52 -8.26 -6.93 -0.71
N ARG A 53 -9.15 -6.56 -1.62
CA ARG A 53 -9.33 -7.26 -2.89
C ARG A 53 -8.05 -7.19 -3.74
N GLU A 54 -7.47 -6.00 -3.86
CA GLU A 54 -6.23 -5.81 -4.61
C GLU A 54 -5.09 -6.67 -4.06
N LEU A 55 -4.94 -6.71 -2.74
CA LEU A 55 -3.90 -7.53 -2.11
C LEU A 55 -4.11 -9.03 -2.39
N ARG A 56 -5.35 -9.50 -2.32
CA ARG A 56 -5.65 -10.90 -2.62
C ARG A 56 -5.35 -11.23 -4.08
N GLU A 57 -5.78 -10.36 -4.99
CA GLU A 57 -5.60 -10.59 -6.43
C GLU A 57 -4.13 -10.54 -6.84
N GLU A 58 -3.39 -9.58 -6.34
CA GLU A 58 -2.02 -9.34 -6.80
C GLU A 58 -0.99 -10.24 -6.12
N ILE A 59 -1.16 -10.54 -4.85
CA ILE A 59 -0.14 -11.26 -4.07
C ILE A 59 -0.70 -12.28 -3.08
N GLY A 60 -2.01 -12.50 -3.07
CA GLY A 60 -2.62 -13.51 -2.20
C GLY A 60 -2.51 -13.21 -0.71
N LEU A 61 -2.42 -11.93 -0.34
CA LEU A 61 -2.17 -11.54 1.04
C LEU A 61 -3.45 -11.11 1.76
N GLU A 62 -3.65 -11.63 2.98
CA GLU A 62 -4.64 -11.14 3.92
C GLU A 62 -3.94 -10.31 4.99
N VAL A 63 -4.55 -9.22 5.40
CA VAL A 63 -3.98 -8.28 6.37
C VAL A 63 -4.86 -8.15 7.59
N ASP A 64 -4.26 -7.77 8.70
CA ASP A 64 -4.99 -7.49 9.95
C ASP A 64 -4.57 -6.13 10.52
N HIS A 65 -5.21 -5.73 11.63
CA HIS A 65 -4.96 -4.44 12.29
C HIS A 65 -5.10 -3.27 11.32
N VAL A 66 -6.16 -3.31 10.51
CA VAL A 66 -6.40 -2.32 9.46
C VAL A 66 -6.98 -1.06 10.04
N GLU A 67 -6.34 0.06 9.76
CA GLU A 67 -6.84 1.38 10.13
C GLU A 67 -6.57 2.38 9.01
N ILE A 68 -7.41 3.40 8.90
CA ILE A 68 -7.16 4.48 7.95
C ILE A 68 -5.97 5.28 8.47
N PHE A 69 -4.97 5.45 7.61
CA PHE A 69 -3.80 6.24 7.96
C PHE A 69 -3.94 7.68 7.46
N THR A 70 -4.19 7.86 6.16
CA THR A 70 -4.32 9.19 5.57
C THR A 70 -5.00 9.13 4.21
N SER A 71 -5.34 10.29 3.68
CA SER A 71 -5.81 10.43 2.31
C SER A 71 -5.06 11.58 1.65
N ARG A 72 -4.88 11.48 0.33
CA ARG A 72 -4.22 12.50 -0.47
C ARG A 72 -5.01 12.72 -1.75
N SER A 73 -4.93 13.93 -2.29
CA SER A 73 -5.50 14.20 -3.61
C SER A 73 -4.42 14.71 -4.56
N PHE A 74 -4.58 14.41 -5.84
CA PHE A 74 -3.65 14.77 -6.88
C PHE A 74 -4.37 15.49 -8.00
N LYS A 75 -3.67 16.42 -8.67
CA LYS A 75 -4.22 17.18 -9.79
C LYS A 75 -4.06 16.47 -11.13
N LYS A 76 -2.98 15.72 -11.31
CA LYS A 76 -2.64 15.07 -12.57
C LYS A 76 -2.05 13.68 -12.31
N PRO A 77 -2.84 12.64 -12.47
CA PRO A 77 -4.29 12.66 -12.77
C PRO A 77 -5.11 13.14 -11.58
N ARG A 78 -6.35 13.50 -11.81
CA ARG A 78 -7.28 13.84 -10.73
C ARG A 78 -7.63 12.57 -9.99
N GLN A 79 -7.08 12.43 -8.80
CA GLN A 79 -7.18 11.19 -8.04
C GLN A 79 -7.19 11.47 -6.56
N VAL A 80 -8.03 10.73 -5.85
CA VAL A 80 -8.00 10.68 -4.38
C VAL A 80 -7.47 9.32 -4.00
N GLU A 81 -6.45 9.31 -3.17
CA GLU A 81 -5.85 8.09 -2.65
C GLU A 81 -6.17 7.96 -1.16
N ILE A 82 -6.70 6.82 -0.78
CA ILE A 82 -6.97 6.50 0.62
C ILE A 82 -5.95 5.44 1.03
N LEU A 83 -5.15 5.74 2.04
CA LEU A 83 -4.11 4.84 2.52
C LEU A 83 -4.49 4.27 3.88
N PHE A 84 -4.44 2.95 3.96
CA PHE A 84 -4.57 2.20 5.20
C PHE A 84 -3.20 1.82 5.72
N ARG A 85 -3.12 1.64 7.01
CA ARG A 85 -1.97 1.04 7.67
C ARG A 85 -2.43 -0.28 8.26
N CYS A 86 -1.68 -1.34 8.02
CA CYS A 86 -2.06 -2.67 8.47
C CYS A 86 -0.84 -3.56 8.68
N CYS A 87 -1.10 -4.77 9.15
CA CYS A 87 -0.06 -5.74 9.46
C CYS A 87 -0.29 -7.05 8.71
N ALA A 88 0.80 -7.70 8.35
CA ALA A 88 0.77 -9.07 7.87
C ALA A 88 2.16 -9.67 8.10
N ASP A 89 2.21 -10.96 8.36
CA ASP A 89 3.47 -11.64 8.58
C ASP A 89 3.48 -12.92 7.74
N ALA A 90 3.71 -12.76 6.45
CA ALA A 90 3.66 -13.85 5.49
C ALA A 90 4.65 -13.59 4.36
N GLU A 91 5.11 -14.68 3.75
CA GLU A 91 5.83 -14.58 2.49
C GLU A 91 4.82 -14.26 1.39
N VAL A 92 5.23 -13.43 0.47
CA VAL A 92 4.38 -12.99 -0.64
C VAL A 92 5.08 -13.26 -1.96
N LYS A 93 4.29 -13.46 -3.00
CA LYS A 93 4.81 -13.61 -4.36
C LYS A 93 3.79 -13.03 -5.35
N PRO A 94 4.26 -12.52 -6.49
CA PRO A 94 3.35 -12.03 -7.52
C PRO A 94 2.42 -13.12 -8.03
N LEU A 95 1.15 -12.79 -8.17
CA LEU A 95 0.14 -13.69 -8.75
C LEU A 95 -0.35 -13.23 -10.11
N THR A 96 0.01 -12.02 -10.53
CA THR A 96 -0.39 -11.48 -11.84
C THR A 96 0.83 -11.03 -12.62
N ILE A 97 0.69 -10.95 -13.93
CA ILE A 97 1.77 -10.49 -14.79
C ILE A 97 2.12 -9.02 -14.55
N GLU A 98 1.18 -8.25 -14.05
CA GLU A 98 1.40 -6.83 -13.78
C GLU A 98 2.38 -6.59 -12.64
N VAL A 99 2.42 -7.50 -11.68
CA VAL A 99 3.34 -7.42 -10.54
C VAL A 99 4.57 -8.26 -10.84
N GLU A 100 5.70 -7.58 -11.01
CA GLU A 100 6.96 -8.25 -11.28
C GLU A 100 7.60 -8.83 -10.03
N ARG A 101 7.54 -8.06 -8.92
CA ARG A 101 8.16 -8.44 -7.64
C ARG A 101 7.31 -7.95 -6.48
N ALA A 102 7.38 -8.69 -5.38
CA ALA A 102 6.79 -8.31 -4.10
C ALA A 102 7.83 -8.58 -3.03
N GLU A 103 8.24 -7.55 -2.30
CA GLU A 103 9.34 -7.69 -1.33
C GLU A 103 9.10 -6.88 -0.07
N TRP A 104 9.59 -7.43 1.04
CA TRP A 104 9.63 -6.76 2.33
C TRP A 104 10.95 -6.00 2.46
N PHE A 105 10.88 -4.72 2.81
CA PHE A 105 12.07 -3.86 2.97
C PHE A 105 12.14 -3.28 4.37
N SER A 106 13.34 -3.25 4.93
CA SER A 106 13.57 -2.40 6.10
C SER A 106 13.44 -0.95 5.66
N VAL A 107 12.86 -0.10 6.48
CA VAL A 107 12.62 1.28 6.08
C VAL A 107 13.90 2.04 5.72
N PRO A 108 15.02 1.89 6.44
CA PRO A 108 16.27 2.54 6.02
C PRO A 108 16.79 2.04 4.67
N GLU A 109 16.30 0.89 4.19
CA GLU A 109 16.79 0.26 2.96
C GLU A 109 15.75 0.21 1.85
N LEU A 110 14.80 1.14 1.85
CA LEU A 110 13.81 1.24 0.78
C LEU A 110 14.51 1.42 -0.57
N PRO A 111 13.97 0.85 -1.66
CA PRO A 111 14.62 0.93 -2.95
C PRO A 111 14.77 2.38 -3.42
N ALA A 112 15.90 2.70 -4.03
CA ALA A 112 16.22 4.05 -4.47
C ALA A 112 15.19 4.62 -5.46
N GLY A 113 14.56 3.74 -6.23
CA GLY A 113 13.56 4.14 -7.22
C GLY A 113 12.17 4.39 -6.66
N LEU A 114 11.95 4.18 -5.36
CA LEU A 114 10.65 4.47 -4.77
C LEU A 114 10.38 5.97 -4.83
N PRO A 115 9.18 6.42 -5.28
CA PRO A 115 8.86 7.84 -5.31
C PRO A 115 9.06 8.49 -3.94
N LYS A 116 9.59 9.71 -3.95
CA LYS A 116 9.93 10.43 -2.71
C LYS A 116 8.73 10.69 -1.81
N ASP A 117 7.57 10.94 -2.40
CA ASP A 117 6.34 11.15 -1.63
C ASP A 117 5.90 9.88 -0.93
N GLN A 118 6.08 8.72 -1.56
CA GLN A 118 5.75 7.45 -0.92
C GLN A 118 6.75 7.10 0.18
N ARG A 119 8.04 7.38 -0.03
CA ARG A 119 9.04 7.22 1.02
C ARG A 119 8.69 8.05 2.25
N ALA A 120 8.34 9.31 2.03
CA ALA A 120 7.99 10.21 3.12
C ALA A 120 6.78 9.73 3.91
N ILE A 121 5.76 9.23 3.21
CA ILE A 121 4.54 8.77 3.87
C ILE A 121 4.77 7.47 4.65
N ILE A 122 5.64 6.59 4.15
CA ILE A 122 6.02 5.37 4.87
C ILE A 122 6.75 5.76 6.16
N GLU A 123 7.71 6.67 6.06
CA GLU A 123 8.45 7.14 7.24
C GLU A 123 7.53 7.76 8.28
N CYS A 124 6.57 8.55 7.82
CA CYS A 124 5.57 9.16 8.69
C CYS A 124 4.71 8.11 9.40
N SER A 125 4.40 7.01 8.71
CA SER A 125 3.55 5.94 9.28
C SER A 125 4.23 5.15 10.39
N ILE A 126 5.55 5.15 10.46
CA ILE A 126 6.29 4.41 11.47
C ILE A 126 5.97 4.88 12.87
N GLU A 127 5.76 6.17 13.05
CA GLU A 127 5.47 6.75 14.37
C GLU A 127 4.21 6.16 15.01
N ARG A 128 3.32 5.60 14.19
CA ARG A 128 2.10 4.93 14.64
C ARG A 128 2.24 3.42 14.62
N ALA A 129 3.42 2.92 14.33
CA ALA A 129 3.65 1.52 13.98
C ALA A 129 3.87 0.60 15.16
N SER A 130 3.20 0.80 16.26
CA SER A 130 3.41 -0.04 17.44
C SER A 130 2.62 -1.33 17.42
N ALA A 131 1.65 -1.47 16.52
CA ALA A 131 0.71 -2.60 16.57
C ALA A 131 1.27 -3.91 16.02
N CYS A 132 2.07 -3.86 14.95
CA CYS A 132 2.57 -5.08 14.32
C CYS A 132 3.67 -5.69 15.17
N GLY A 133 3.57 -6.99 15.43
CA GLY A 133 4.53 -7.68 16.27
C GLY A 133 4.29 -7.53 17.77
N ALA A 134 3.33 -6.70 18.17
CA ALA A 134 3.00 -6.52 19.60
C ALA A 134 2.22 -7.69 20.17
N LYS A 135 1.66 -8.53 19.35
CA LYS A 135 0.76 -9.61 19.69
C LYS A 135 1.28 -10.60 20.72
N GLY A 136 2.55 -10.77 20.83
CA GLY A 136 3.12 -11.74 21.73
C GLY A 136 3.77 -11.15 22.95
N ARG A 137 3.56 -9.87 23.23
CA ARG A 137 4.29 -9.17 24.27
C ARG A 137 3.55 -9.02 25.59
N ASP A 138 2.27 -9.24 25.58
CA ASP A 138 1.44 -9.07 26.76
C ASP A 138 1.21 -10.38 27.48
#